data_8476d1863ab02cd2bae930964e73455b
#
_entry.id   8476d1863ab02cd2bae930964e73455b
#
_cell.length_a   1.000
_cell.length_b   1.000
_cell.length_c   1.000
_cell.angle_alpha   90.00
_cell.angle_beta   90.00
_cell.angle_gamma   90.00
#
_symmetry.space_group_name_H-M   'P 1'
#
loop_
_entity.id
_entity.type
_entity.pdbx_description
1 polymer ?
#
loop_
_entity_poly.entity_id
_entity_poly.type
_entity_poly.pdbx_seq_one_letter_code
_entity_poly.pdbx_strand_id
1 'polypeptide(L)'
;MPAFITEPSRQTAVFGEYDIVVLGGGPAGIAAAVAAARTGRSTLLIERYGFLGGMGTAAGVTNFCGLHANVHGEIRQVVHGVADDLLARIDRLGGLNQPHALFGRTVAQAYDTAAYKIAADDLMLAAGVSLLFHTVGTGVVMASPRHVQALLLETRSGRFAVRGRAFVDCSGDGDLAAWASCAFEKGDGHGNMLYPSTMFRVNGVDPVRAGKAWEAIPRLMAQAEAAGRYKFPRKGAIVRPQKSGIEWRVNLTQLANPQGNAMDGTDAVELSEAEVLGRRQIADVAGFLKEVPGFENSYIVDIAPQVGIRETRRVVGNYMLTEADVLGCADFEDTIGVNGWPLELHTKGDVEFRWTPPGSRGFNQLPYRMIVPPGSDNLWVAGRGAACFVMGQAAGSAAHLSLQSGCSAAAVGVAALQGLLESEGAYLGRHC
;
A
#
# COMPACT_ATOMS: atom_id res chain seq x y z
N MET A 1 36.34 0.30 -8.05
CA MET A 1 35.33 0.98 -8.86
C MET A 1 34.42 -0.07 -9.46
N PRO A 2 33.12 0.10 -9.53
CA PRO A 2 32.24 -0.87 -10.17
C PRO A 2 32.66 -1.05 -11.63
N ALA A 3 32.62 -2.31 -12.12
CA ALA A 3 32.81 -2.61 -13.54
C ALA A 3 31.53 -2.21 -14.30
N PHE A 4 31.69 -1.58 -15.46
CA PHE A 4 30.58 -1.17 -16.32
C PHE A 4 30.59 -1.95 -17.62
N ILE A 5 29.41 -2.29 -18.10
CA ILE A 5 29.16 -2.80 -19.46
C ILE A 5 28.36 -1.72 -20.18
N THR A 6 28.81 -1.33 -21.36
CA THR A 6 28.08 -0.37 -22.20
C THR A 6 27.03 -1.10 -23.01
N GLU A 7 25.75 -0.78 -22.79
CA GLU A 7 24.67 -1.22 -23.67
C GLU A 7 24.73 -0.46 -25.00
N PRO A 8 24.51 -1.13 -26.14
CA PRO A 8 24.38 -0.43 -27.42
C PRO A 8 23.18 0.53 -27.38
N SER A 9 23.32 1.67 -28.01
CA SER A 9 22.17 2.57 -28.25
C SER A 9 21.10 1.83 -29.04
N ARG A 10 19.82 1.95 -28.60
CA ARG A 10 18.70 1.27 -29.26
C ARG A 10 17.48 2.17 -29.39
N GLN A 11 16.69 1.93 -30.44
CA GLN A 11 15.34 2.45 -30.54
C GLN A 11 14.39 1.50 -29.79
N THR A 12 13.51 2.05 -28.99
CA THR A 12 12.51 1.26 -28.22
C THR A 12 11.15 1.43 -28.88
N ALA A 13 10.50 0.31 -29.20
CA ALA A 13 9.17 0.33 -29.80
C ALA A 13 8.14 0.93 -28.82
N VAL A 14 7.22 1.75 -29.35
CA VAL A 14 6.12 2.30 -28.57
C VAL A 14 5.00 1.26 -28.51
N PHE A 15 4.66 0.82 -27.29
CA PHE A 15 3.55 -0.12 -27.03
C PHE A 15 2.19 0.54 -27.27
N GLY A 16 2.06 1.82 -26.85
CA GLY A 16 0.83 2.57 -27.00
C GLY A 16 0.96 3.99 -26.45
N GLU A 17 -0.08 4.78 -26.69
CA GLU A 17 -0.20 6.15 -26.23
C GLU A 17 -1.51 6.29 -25.43
N TYR A 18 -1.43 6.86 -24.22
CA TYR A 18 -2.54 7.01 -23.31
C TYR A 18 -2.60 8.43 -22.76
N ASP A 19 -3.80 8.87 -22.37
CA ASP A 19 -3.93 10.14 -21.64
C ASP A 19 -3.24 10.04 -20.29
N ILE A 20 -3.50 8.94 -19.54
CA ILE A 20 -2.99 8.74 -18.19
C ILE A 20 -2.36 7.35 -18.07
N VAL A 21 -1.13 7.30 -17.57
CA VAL A 21 -0.38 6.06 -17.31
C VAL A 21 -0.15 5.92 -15.81
N VAL A 22 -0.61 4.82 -15.23
CA VAL A 22 -0.47 4.49 -13.80
C VAL A 22 0.51 3.36 -13.63
N LEU A 23 1.58 3.56 -12.86
CA LEU A 23 2.57 2.52 -12.54
C LEU A 23 2.30 1.95 -11.15
N GLY A 24 1.95 0.67 -11.09
CA GLY A 24 1.66 -0.08 -9.86
C GLY A 24 0.17 -0.27 -9.62
N GLY A 25 -0.25 -1.53 -9.44
CA GLY A 25 -1.63 -1.98 -9.25
C GLY A 25 -2.04 -2.20 -7.80
N GLY A 26 -1.42 -1.49 -6.85
CA GLY A 26 -1.86 -1.46 -5.45
C GLY A 26 -3.16 -0.65 -5.25
N PRO A 27 -3.65 -0.51 -4.00
CA PRO A 27 -4.88 0.25 -3.73
C PRO A 27 -4.89 1.66 -4.31
N ALA A 28 -3.74 2.35 -4.28
CA ALA A 28 -3.60 3.68 -4.88
C ALA A 28 -3.72 3.63 -6.40
N GLY A 29 -3.05 2.68 -7.06
CA GLY A 29 -3.11 2.54 -8.52
C GLY A 29 -4.49 2.13 -9.02
N ILE A 30 -5.17 1.23 -8.30
CA ILE A 30 -6.56 0.89 -8.58
C ILE A 30 -7.43 2.13 -8.53
N ALA A 31 -7.35 2.90 -7.43
CA ALA A 31 -8.15 4.10 -7.27
C ALA A 31 -7.81 5.19 -8.31
N ALA A 32 -6.52 5.38 -8.62
CA ALA A 32 -6.08 6.37 -9.61
C ALA A 32 -6.57 6.02 -11.02
N ALA A 33 -6.41 4.77 -11.43
CA ALA A 33 -6.79 4.34 -12.77
C ALA A 33 -8.31 4.35 -12.97
N VAL A 34 -9.08 3.90 -11.96
CA VAL A 34 -10.55 3.95 -11.98
C VAL A 34 -11.05 5.39 -12.06
N ALA A 35 -10.55 6.29 -11.18
CA ALA A 35 -10.95 7.69 -11.19
C ALA A 35 -10.61 8.36 -12.53
N ALA A 36 -9.43 8.13 -13.07
CA ALA A 36 -9.03 8.65 -14.38
C ALA A 36 -9.92 8.14 -15.52
N ALA A 37 -10.17 6.83 -15.59
CA ALA A 37 -10.93 6.22 -16.66
C ALA A 37 -12.41 6.64 -16.65
N ARG A 38 -13.03 6.83 -15.48
CA ARG A 38 -14.40 7.30 -15.31
C ARG A 38 -14.65 8.70 -15.90
N THR A 39 -13.60 9.50 -16.02
CA THR A 39 -13.68 10.82 -16.69
C THR A 39 -13.59 10.72 -18.21
N GLY A 40 -13.54 9.51 -18.78
CA GLY A 40 -13.41 9.27 -20.23
C GLY A 40 -11.98 9.36 -20.76
N ARG A 41 -10.95 9.39 -19.88
CA ARG A 41 -9.55 9.37 -20.31
C ARG A 41 -9.09 7.97 -20.66
N SER A 42 -8.36 7.82 -21.76
CA SER A 42 -7.65 6.59 -22.06
C SER A 42 -6.60 6.34 -20.98
N THR A 43 -6.78 5.25 -20.20
CA THR A 43 -5.98 4.99 -19.01
C THR A 43 -5.35 3.60 -19.07
N LEU A 44 -4.03 3.52 -18.86
CA LEU A 44 -3.28 2.26 -18.75
C LEU A 44 -2.77 2.12 -17.31
N LEU A 45 -3.01 0.95 -16.71
CA LEU A 45 -2.36 0.54 -15.48
C LEU A 45 -1.35 -0.57 -15.77
N ILE A 46 -0.13 -0.42 -15.25
CA ILE A 46 0.99 -1.34 -15.40
C ILE A 46 1.31 -1.96 -14.04
N GLU A 47 1.36 -3.29 -13.98
CA GLU A 47 1.65 -4.03 -12.76
C GLU A 47 2.68 -5.14 -13.02
N ARG A 48 3.67 -5.27 -12.14
CA ARG A 48 4.73 -6.30 -12.21
C ARG A 48 4.23 -7.72 -11.93
N TYR A 49 3.17 -7.86 -11.16
CA TYR A 49 2.52 -9.16 -10.92
C TYR A 49 1.44 -9.47 -11.94
N GLY A 50 0.94 -10.70 -11.93
CA GLY A 50 -0.24 -11.13 -12.67
C GLY A 50 -1.55 -10.87 -11.94
N PHE A 51 -1.57 -9.95 -10.97
CA PHE A 51 -2.74 -9.62 -10.16
C PHE A 51 -2.60 -8.25 -9.50
N LEU A 52 -3.71 -7.64 -9.14
CA LEU A 52 -3.81 -6.36 -8.45
C LEU A 52 -3.86 -6.52 -6.93
N GLY A 53 -3.81 -5.39 -6.22
CA GLY A 53 -4.00 -5.26 -4.76
C GLY A 53 -2.73 -4.91 -3.99
N GLY A 54 -1.56 -4.86 -4.66
CA GLY A 54 -0.29 -4.46 -4.06
C GLY A 54 0.04 -5.24 -2.78
N MET A 55 0.44 -4.56 -1.69
CA MET A 55 0.76 -5.24 -0.42
C MET A 55 -0.43 -6.00 0.17
N GLY A 56 -1.67 -5.61 -0.16
CA GLY A 56 -2.87 -6.32 0.27
C GLY A 56 -2.97 -7.75 -0.25
N THR A 57 -2.43 -8.01 -1.43
CA THR A 57 -2.44 -9.32 -2.09
C THR A 57 -1.05 -9.94 -2.17
N ALA A 58 -0.05 -9.19 -2.67
CA ALA A 58 1.30 -9.69 -2.86
C ALA A 58 2.03 -9.95 -1.53
N ALA A 59 1.78 -9.17 -0.49
CA ALA A 59 2.40 -9.36 0.83
C ALA A 59 1.44 -9.94 1.89
N GLY A 60 0.24 -10.38 1.50
CA GLY A 60 -0.68 -11.10 2.37
C GLY A 60 -1.19 -10.28 3.57
N VAL A 61 -1.30 -8.96 3.45
CA VAL A 61 -1.75 -8.10 4.56
C VAL A 61 -3.18 -8.42 4.99
N THR A 62 -4.06 -8.77 4.06
CA THR A 62 -5.45 -9.25 4.26
C THR A 62 -6.34 -8.39 5.17
N ASN A 63 -5.98 -7.13 5.36
CA ASN A 63 -6.74 -6.16 6.15
C ASN A 63 -6.71 -4.79 5.48
N PHE A 64 -7.86 -4.17 5.38
CA PHE A 64 -7.94 -2.73 5.17
C PHE A 64 -7.82 -2.02 6.52
N CYS A 65 -6.82 -1.17 6.63
CA CYS A 65 -6.59 -0.27 7.76
C CYS A 65 -6.89 1.15 7.30
N GLY A 66 -7.45 2.00 8.19
CA GLY A 66 -7.70 3.41 7.90
C GLY A 66 -8.97 3.72 7.10
N LEU A 67 -9.78 2.72 6.75
CA LEU A 67 -11.11 2.97 6.18
C LEU A 67 -12.06 3.61 7.20
N HIS A 68 -11.84 3.36 8.48
CA HIS A 68 -12.65 3.83 9.60
C HIS A 68 -11.82 4.67 10.56
N ALA A 69 -12.47 5.61 11.22
CA ALA A 69 -11.91 6.39 12.32
C ALA A 69 -12.84 6.35 13.54
N ASN A 70 -12.27 6.62 14.72
CA ASN A 70 -13.05 6.86 15.92
C ASN A 70 -13.37 8.35 16.01
N VAL A 71 -14.53 8.73 15.50
CA VAL A 71 -14.98 10.11 15.42
C VAL A 71 -15.76 10.48 16.70
N HIS A 72 -15.15 11.23 17.58
CA HIS A 72 -15.76 11.65 18.88
C HIS A 72 -16.32 10.48 19.73
N GLY A 73 -15.69 9.31 19.66
CA GLY A 73 -16.12 8.11 20.39
C GLY A 73 -16.92 7.11 19.55
N GLU A 74 -17.35 7.47 18.36
CA GLU A 74 -18.08 6.59 17.44
C GLU A 74 -17.20 6.13 16.28
N ILE A 75 -17.21 4.83 16.01
CA ILE A 75 -16.51 4.28 14.84
C ILE A 75 -17.35 4.54 13.59
N ARG A 76 -16.77 5.28 12.65
CA ARG A 76 -17.40 5.61 11.35
C ARG A 76 -16.45 5.29 10.22
N GLN A 77 -17.00 4.84 9.09
CA GLN A 77 -16.22 4.79 7.84
C GLN A 77 -15.96 6.23 7.39
N VAL A 78 -14.72 6.52 7.00
CA VAL A 78 -14.26 7.85 6.59
C VAL A 78 -13.54 7.84 5.24
N VAL A 79 -13.27 6.67 4.68
CA VAL A 79 -12.72 6.52 3.33
C VAL A 79 -13.79 5.92 2.43
N HIS A 80 -14.17 6.66 1.41
CA HIS A 80 -15.28 6.39 0.50
C HIS A 80 -14.85 6.47 -0.97
N GLY A 81 -15.83 6.50 -1.90
CA GLY A 81 -15.59 6.61 -3.33
C GLY A 81 -15.14 5.28 -3.96
N VAL A 82 -14.02 5.25 -4.64
CA VAL A 82 -13.50 4.02 -5.30
C VAL A 82 -13.30 2.88 -4.29
N ALA A 83 -13.00 3.20 -3.04
CA ALA A 83 -12.89 2.20 -1.98
C ALA A 83 -14.21 1.45 -1.76
N ASP A 84 -15.35 2.15 -1.71
CA ASP A 84 -16.67 1.53 -1.54
C ASP A 84 -17.00 0.56 -2.68
N ASP A 85 -16.66 0.93 -3.91
CA ASP A 85 -16.89 0.08 -5.08
C ASP A 85 -16.09 -1.22 -5.03
N LEU A 86 -14.85 -1.15 -4.55
CA LEU A 86 -14.02 -2.33 -4.37
C LEU A 86 -14.54 -3.21 -3.23
N LEU A 87 -14.87 -2.60 -2.08
CA LEU A 87 -15.43 -3.31 -0.92
C LEU A 87 -16.72 -4.04 -1.28
N ALA A 88 -17.64 -3.36 -2.00
CA ALA A 88 -18.89 -3.97 -2.45
C ALA A 88 -18.66 -5.17 -3.38
N ARG A 89 -17.63 -5.15 -4.22
CA ARG A 89 -17.28 -6.29 -5.09
C ARG A 89 -16.70 -7.46 -4.30
N ILE A 90 -15.80 -7.18 -3.35
CA ILE A 90 -15.23 -8.19 -2.47
C ILE A 90 -16.36 -8.85 -1.63
N ASP A 91 -17.31 -8.05 -1.14
CA ASP A 91 -18.43 -8.54 -0.35
C ASP A 91 -19.37 -9.44 -1.16
N ARG A 92 -19.71 -9.08 -2.40
CA ARG A 92 -20.50 -9.93 -3.31
C ARG A 92 -19.86 -11.29 -3.58
N LEU A 93 -18.54 -11.38 -3.54
CA LEU A 93 -17.79 -12.64 -3.62
C LEU A 93 -17.73 -13.39 -2.27
N GLY A 94 -18.37 -12.83 -1.24
CA GLY A 94 -18.33 -13.39 0.11
C GLY A 94 -16.97 -13.21 0.80
N GLY A 95 -16.06 -12.43 0.25
CA GLY A 95 -14.68 -12.29 0.73
C GLY A 95 -14.44 -11.15 1.73
N LEU A 96 -15.44 -10.38 2.12
CA LEU A 96 -15.30 -9.28 3.07
C LEU A 96 -15.80 -9.67 4.46
N ASN A 97 -14.99 -9.41 5.49
CA ASN A 97 -15.40 -9.58 6.88
C ASN A 97 -16.13 -8.34 7.40
N GLN A 98 -16.85 -8.50 8.52
CA GLN A 98 -17.27 -7.34 9.29
C GLN A 98 -16.05 -6.61 9.89
N PRO A 99 -16.10 -5.28 10.03
CA PRO A 99 -15.06 -4.55 10.73
C PRO A 99 -14.85 -5.10 12.15
N HIS A 100 -13.59 -5.29 12.55
CA HIS A 100 -13.24 -5.80 13.87
C HIS A 100 -12.40 -4.81 14.65
N ALA A 101 -12.66 -4.73 15.95
CA ALA A 101 -11.99 -3.80 16.84
C ALA A 101 -10.49 -4.08 16.97
N LEU A 102 -9.70 -3.01 16.94
CA LEU A 102 -8.28 -2.99 17.23
C LEU A 102 -8.00 -2.08 18.42
N PHE A 103 -7.43 -2.66 19.47
CA PHE A 103 -7.03 -1.96 20.71
C PHE A 103 -8.16 -1.15 21.38
N GLY A 104 -9.43 -1.41 21.04
CA GLY A 104 -10.57 -0.62 21.52
C GLY A 104 -10.61 0.83 21.02
N ARG A 105 -9.80 1.19 20.01
CA ARG A 105 -9.64 2.57 19.53
C ARG A 105 -10.04 2.78 18.08
N THR A 106 -9.93 1.77 17.24
CA THR A 106 -10.29 1.80 15.84
C THR A 106 -10.74 0.41 15.39
N VAL A 107 -11.08 0.27 14.12
CA VAL A 107 -11.37 -1.01 13.49
C VAL A 107 -10.55 -1.19 12.23
N ALA A 108 -10.29 -2.45 11.89
CA ALA A 108 -9.81 -2.86 10.57
C ALA A 108 -10.81 -3.83 9.96
N GLN A 109 -10.77 -3.99 8.65
CA GLN A 109 -11.68 -4.86 7.94
C GLN A 109 -10.90 -5.89 7.13
N ALA A 110 -10.99 -7.15 7.55
CA ALA A 110 -10.31 -8.25 6.88
C ALA A 110 -11.03 -8.64 5.58
N TYR A 111 -10.26 -9.20 4.65
CA TYR A 111 -10.76 -9.68 3.37
C TYR A 111 -10.02 -10.93 2.92
N ASP A 112 -10.65 -11.68 2.03
CA ASP A 112 -10.03 -12.78 1.30
C ASP A 112 -9.23 -12.26 0.10
N THR A 113 -7.98 -12.73 -0.05
CA THR A 113 -7.07 -12.26 -1.10
C THR A 113 -7.50 -12.69 -2.51
N ALA A 114 -8.14 -13.86 -2.65
CA ALA A 114 -8.64 -14.31 -3.95
C ALA A 114 -9.83 -13.44 -4.39
N ALA A 115 -10.77 -13.19 -3.47
CA ALA A 115 -11.88 -12.29 -3.72
C ALA A 115 -11.41 -10.87 -4.07
N TYR A 116 -10.36 -10.37 -3.38
CA TYR A 116 -9.80 -9.05 -3.69
C TYR A 116 -9.23 -9.01 -5.11
N LYS A 117 -8.44 -9.99 -5.53
CA LYS A 117 -7.85 -10.04 -6.88
C LYS A 117 -8.94 -10.00 -7.95
N ILE A 118 -9.97 -10.85 -7.83
CA ILE A 118 -11.10 -10.91 -8.77
C ILE A 118 -11.87 -9.57 -8.77
N ALA A 119 -12.19 -9.04 -7.59
CA ALA A 119 -12.93 -7.78 -7.46
C ALA A 119 -12.18 -6.58 -8.04
N ALA A 120 -10.85 -6.56 -7.91
CA ALA A 120 -10.02 -5.51 -8.48
C ALA A 120 -10.00 -5.57 -10.01
N ASP A 121 -9.84 -6.76 -10.59
CA ASP A 121 -9.89 -6.95 -12.04
C ASP A 121 -11.27 -6.50 -12.59
N ASP A 122 -12.37 -6.95 -11.97
CA ASP A 122 -13.72 -6.58 -12.36
C ASP A 122 -13.95 -5.06 -12.28
N LEU A 123 -13.45 -4.41 -11.22
CA LEU A 123 -13.57 -2.97 -11.05
C LEU A 123 -12.84 -2.20 -12.15
N MET A 124 -11.61 -2.62 -12.46
CA MET A 124 -10.78 -1.99 -13.50
C MET A 124 -11.41 -2.13 -14.88
N LEU A 125 -11.84 -3.34 -15.24
CA LEU A 125 -12.47 -3.62 -16.53
C LEU A 125 -13.80 -2.88 -16.68
N ALA A 126 -14.61 -2.84 -15.62
CA ALA A 126 -15.87 -2.09 -15.62
C ALA A 126 -15.66 -0.56 -15.77
N ALA A 127 -14.53 -0.04 -15.33
CA ALA A 127 -14.16 1.37 -15.52
C ALA A 127 -13.53 1.65 -16.90
N GLY A 128 -13.22 0.62 -17.70
CA GLY A 128 -12.60 0.77 -19.01
C GLY A 128 -11.08 0.99 -18.95
N VAL A 129 -10.42 0.57 -17.86
CA VAL A 129 -8.97 0.66 -17.73
C VAL A 129 -8.29 -0.43 -18.54
N SER A 130 -7.27 -0.06 -19.32
CA SER A 130 -6.35 -1.02 -19.93
C SER A 130 -5.39 -1.56 -18.88
N LEU A 131 -5.23 -2.90 -18.81
CA LEU A 131 -4.33 -3.57 -17.86
C LEU A 131 -3.13 -4.18 -18.59
N LEU A 132 -1.94 -3.98 -18.03
CA LEU A 132 -0.71 -4.63 -18.49
C LEU A 132 0.01 -5.27 -17.30
N PHE A 133 -0.18 -6.58 -17.16
CA PHE A 133 0.42 -7.39 -16.11
C PHE A 133 1.80 -7.94 -16.50
N HIS A 134 2.52 -8.52 -15.53
CA HIS A 134 3.85 -9.11 -15.71
C HIS A 134 4.83 -8.15 -16.40
N THR A 135 4.71 -6.87 -16.10
CA THR A 135 5.44 -5.80 -16.75
C THR A 135 6.15 -4.93 -15.72
N VAL A 136 7.44 -4.79 -15.87
CA VAL A 136 8.28 -4.01 -14.95
C VAL A 136 8.63 -2.66 -15.59
N GLY A 137 8.36 -1.57 -14.89
CA GLY A 137 8.93 -0.27 -15.24
C GLY A 137 10.43 -0.27 -14.99
N THR A 138 11.21 0.33 -15.89
CA THR A 138 12.67 0.32 -15.81
C THR A 138 13.32 1.69 -16.01
N GLY A 139 12.54 2.72 -16.23
CA GLY A 139 13.01 4.08 -16.42
C GLY A 139 12.01 4.95 -17.15
N VAL A 140 12.36 6.21 -17.36
CA VAL A 140 11.54 7.20 -18.07
C VAL A 140 12.31 7.85 -19.20
N VAL A 141 11.58 8.35 -20.18
CA VAL A 141 12.09 9.29 -21.17
C VAL A 141 11.50 10.66 -20.84
N MET A 142 12.34 11.65 -20.65
CA MET A 142 11.94 13.02 -20.35
C MET A 142 11.86 13.84 -21.63
N ALA A 143 10.76 14.58 -21.85
CA ALA A 143 10.66 15.58 -22.91
C ALA A 143 11.37 16.90 -22.53
N SER A 144 11.40 17.20 -21.23
CA SER A 144 12.11 18.32 -20.61
C SER A 144 12.46 17.94 -19.17
N PRO A 145 13.28 18.70 -18.44
CA PRO A 145 13.60 18.38 -17.05
C PRO A 145 12.41 18.24 -16.12
N ARG A 146 11.24 18.71 -16.53
CA ARG A 146 10.01 18.71 -15.72
C ARG A 146 8.88 17.86 -16.31
N HIS A 147 9.06 17.30 -17.52
CA HIS A 147 7.96 16.66 -18.23
C HIS A 147 8.33 15.24 -18.66
N VAL A 148 7.66 14.25 -18.10
CA VAL A 148 7.80 12.86 -18.48
C VAL A 148 7.08 12.64 -19.83
N GLN A 149 7.80 12.08 -20.82
CA GLN A 149 7.27 11.74 -22.13
C GLN A 149 6.78 10.31 -22.20
N ALA A 150 7.57 9.39 -21.67
CA ALA A 150 7.27 7.96 -21.74
C ALA A 150 7.85 7.20 -20.56
N LEU A 151 7.21 6.09 -20.22
CA LEU A 151 7.69 5.09 -19.29
C LEU A 151 8.31 3.94 -20.07
N LEU A 152 9.51 3.50 -19.68
CA LEU A 152 10.19 2.34 -20.25
C LEU A 152 9.81 1.07 -19.50
N LEU A 153 9.52 0.02 -20.24
CA LEU A 153 8.96 -1.23 -19.73
C LEU A 153 9.79 -2.43 -20.19
N GLU A 154 9.95 -3.40 -19.31
CA GLU A 154 10.43 -4.75 -19.67
C GLU A 154 9.29 -5.76 -19.51
N THR A 155 9.10 -6.56 -20.53
CA THR A 155 8.11 -7.63 -20.61
C THR A 155 8.74 -8.91 -21.15
N ARG A 156 8.03 -10.02 -21.09
CA ARG A 156 8.50 -11.26 -21.77
C ARG A 156 8.56 -11.13 -23.30
N SER A 157 7.82 -10.19 -23.87
CA SER A 157 7.81 -9.93 -25.31
C SER A 157 8.89 -8.93 -25.74
N GLY A 158 9.67 -8.42 -24.80
CA GLY A 158 10.73 -7.45 -25.02
C GLY A 158 10.53 -6.12 -24.31
N ARG A 159 11.39 -5.17 -24.64
CA ARG A 159 11.37 -3.80 -24.12
C ARG A 159 10.48 -2.91 -24.95
N PHE A 160 9.65 -2.11 -24.25
CA PHE A 160 8.74 -1.15 -24.87
C PHE A 160 8.79 0.20 -24.15
N ALA A 161 8.27 1.22 -24.82
CA ALA A 161 7.95 2.51 -24.22
C ALA A 161 6.43 2.72 -24.27
N VAL A 162 5.85 3.27 -23.20
CA VAL A 162 4.46 3.74 -23.20
C VAL A 162 4.49 5.25 -23.10
N ARG A 163 3.89 5.94 -24.07
CA ARG A 163 3.70 7.37 -24.02
C ARG A 163 2.48 7.74 -23.17
N GLY A 164 2.62 8.77 -22.37
CA GLY A 164 1.55 9.31 -21.55
C GLY A 164 1.55 10.84 -21.58
N ARG A 165 0.38 11.44 -21.45
CA ARG A 165 0.24 12.89 -21.25
C ARG A 165 0.37 13.23 -19.77
N ALA A 166 -0.09 12.33 -18.89
CA ALA A 166 0.01 12.41 -17.44
C ALA A 166 0.41 11.05 -16.86
N PHE A 167 1.16 11.06 -15.76
CA PHE A 167 1.67 9.86 -15.10
C PHE A 167 1.34 9.87 -13.62
N VAL A 168 0.98 8.69 -13.08
CA VAL A 168 0.76 8.50 -11.63
C VAL A 168 1.69 7.38 -11.15
N ASP A 169 2.61 7.73 -10.27
CA ASP A 169 3.49 6.76 -9.61
C ASP A 169 2.75 6.14 -8.41
N CYS A 170 2.27 4.92 -8.60
CA CYS A 170 1.67 4.07 -7.57
C CYS A 170 2.52 2.82 -7.28
N SER A 171 3.80 2.84 -7.63
CA SER A 171 4.74 1.73 -7.43
C SER A 171 4.89 1.32 -5.96
N GLY A 172 4.57 2.23 -5.05
CA GLY A 172 4.79 2.09 -3.60
C GLY A 172 6.23 2.38 -3.19
N ASP A 173 7.15 2.44 -4.14
CA ASP A 173 8.58 2.64 -3.92
C ASP A 173 9.10 3.96 -4.52
N GLY A 174 8.20 4.75 -5.15
CA GLY A 174 8.55 6.01 -5.81
C GLY A 174 9.47 5.81 -7.01
N ASP A 175 9.31 4.70 -7.73
CA ASP A 175 10.22 4.31 -8.80
C ASP A 175 10.18 5.29 -9.96
N LEU A 176 8.99 5.62 -10.47
CA LEU A 176 8.81 6.54 -11.57
C LEU A 176 9.30 7.94 -11.20
N ALA A 177 8.96 8.42 -9.99
CA ALA A 177 9.41 9.70 -9.48
C ALA A 177 10.95 9.78 -9.36
N ALA A 178 11.58 8.70 -8.87
CA ALA A 178 13.03 8.62 -8.78
C ALA A 178 13.69 8.64 -10.16
N TRP A 179 13.15 7.91 -11.15
CA TRP A 179 13.64 7.96 -12.53
C TRP A 179 13.43 9.31 -13.20
N ALA A 180 12.39 10.04 -12.81
CA ALA A 180 12.14 11.42 -13.24
C ALA A 180 12.97 12.45 -12.45
N SER A 181 13.92 12.00 -11.62
CA SER A 181 14.80 12.83 -10.79
C SER A 181 14.08 13.67 -9.74
N CYS A 182 12.90 13.26 -9.30
CA CYS A 182 12.23 13.87 -8.16
C CYS A 182 13.00 13.55 -6.86
N ALA A 183 13.06 14.51 -5.95
CA ALA A 183 13.69 14.31 -4.65
C ALA A 183 12.92 13.28 -3.80
N PHE A 184 13.63 12.49 -3.04
CA PHE A 184 13.08 11.55 -2.08
C PHE A 184 13.99 11.40 -0.86
N GLU A 185 13.40 10.91 0.24
CA GLU A 185 14.07 10.55 1.48
C GLU A 185 13.93 9.04 1.73
N LYS A 186 14.83 8.46 2.53
CA LYS A 186 14.73 7.11 3.07
C LYS A 186 14.99 7.13 4.57
N GLY A 187 14.16 6.39 5.31
CA GLY A 187 14.31 6.29 6.75
C GLY A 187 14.19 7.65 7.47
N ASP A 188 14.82 7.72 8.63
CA ASP A 188 14.79 8.87 9.54
C ASP A 188 15.99 9.83 9.36
N GLY A 189 16.75 9.69 8.31
CA GLY A 189 18.01 10.43 8.07
C GLY A 189 19.22 9.86 8.84
N HIS A 190 19.03 8.91 9.73
CA HIS A 190 20.08 8.20 10.46
C HIS A 190 20.27 6.75 10.00
N GLY A 191 19.63 6.36 8.90
CA GLY A 191 19.70 5.02 8.32
C GLY A 191 18.69 4.04 8.88
N ASN A 192 17.79 4.45 9.78
CA ASN A 192 16.74 3.59 10.28
C ASN A 192 15.51 3.66 9.37
N MET A 193 14.99 2.51 8.99
CA MET A 193 13.73 2.35 8.25
C MET A 193 12.77 1.46 9.03
N LEU A 194 11.49 1.46 8.63
CA LEU A 194 10.50 0.54 9.18
C LEU A 194 10.77 -0.89 8.68
N TYR A 195 10.78 -1.84 9.62
CA TYR A 195 11.16 -3.23 9.34
C TYR A 195 10.12 -3.93 8.47
N PRO A 196 10.52 -4.56 7.36
CA PRO A 196 9.66 -5.40 6.55
C PRO A 196 9.34 -6.71 7.27
N SER A 197 8.29 -7.40 6.79
CA SER A 197 7.85 -8.68 7.32
C SER A 197 7.27 -9.57 6.22
N THR A 198 7.41 -10.89 6.36
CA THR A 198 6.70 -11.85 5.50
C THR A 198 5.50 -12.39 6.26
N MET A 199 4.33 -12.31 5.65
CA MET A 199 3.09 -12.85 6.21
C MET A 199 2.79 -14.21 5.60
N PHE A 200 2.04 -15.01 6.35
CA PHE A 200 1.56 -16.30 5.89
C PHE A 200 0.19 -16.62 6.48
N ARG A 201 -0.45 -17.64 5.94
CA ARG A 201 -1.72 -18.15 6.42
C ARG A 201 -1.58 -19.59 6.84
N VAL A 202 -2.26 -19.96 7.92
CA VAL A 202 -2.41 -21.33 8.37
C VAL A 202 -3.86 -21.74 8.29
N ASN A 203 -4.09 -23.02 8.03
CA ASN A 203 -5.40 -23.66 8.06
C ASN A 203 -5.36 -24.83 9.05
N GLY A 204 -6.53 -25.46 9.32
CA GLY A 204 -6.63 -26.58 10.27
C GLY A 204 -6.66 -26.15 11.74
N VAL A 205 -6.96 -24.89 12.01
CA VAL A 205 -7.17 -24.38 13.38
C VAL A 205 -8.55 -24.81 13.89
N ASP A 206 -8.62 -25.30 15.12
CA ASP A 206 -9.89 -25.52 15.83
C ASP A 206 -10.38 -24.16 16.38
N PRO A 207 -11.44 -23.57 15.81
CA PRO A 207 -11.87 -22.23 16.19
C PRO A 207 -12.43 -22.13 17.61
N VAL A 208 -12.96 -23.22 18.15
CA VAL A 208 -13.53 -23.26 19.50
C VAL A 208 -12.40 -23.27 20.53
N ARG A 209 -11.40 -24.11 20.35
CA ARG A 209 -10.24 -24.19 21.25
C ARG A 209 -9.31 -23.00 21.12
N ALA A 210 -9.12 -22.48 19.91
CA ALA A 210 -8.31 -21.28 19.67
C ALA A 210 -8.95 -20.02 20.27
N GLY A 211 -10.26 -19.90 20.19
CA GLY A 211 -11.01 -18.78 20.76
C GLY A 211 -10.35 -17.44 20.40
N LYS A 212 -9.91 -16.69 21.42
CA LYS A 212 -9.15 -15.45 21.29
C LYS A 212 -7.63 -15.68 21.44
N ALA A 213 -7.07 -16.63 20.72
CA ALA A 213 -5.65 -16.99 20.82
C ALA A 213 -4.70 -15.79 20.72
N TRP A 214 -5.07 -14.73 19.98
CA TRP A 214 -4.29 -13.50 19.87
C TRP A 214 -4.04 -12.78 21.21
N GLU A 215 -4.84 -13.00 22.23
CA GLU A 215 -4.65 -12.45 23.57
C GLU A 215 -3.61 -13.29 24.35
N ALA A 216 -3.51 -14.58 24.09
CA ALA A 216 -2.61 -15.51 24.78
C ALA A 216 -1.23 -15.63 24.11
N ILE A 217 -1.16 -15.50 22.78
CA ILE A 217 0.06 -15.71 21.99
C ILE A 217 1.26 -14.90 22.50
N PRO A 218 1.17 -13.59 22.82
CA PRO A 218 2.33 -12.83 23.30
C PRO A 218 2.93 -13.41 24.58
N ARG A 219 2.10 -13.88 25.51
CA ARG A 219 2.55 -14.54 26.75
C ARG A 219 3.18 -15.90 26.47
N LEU A 220 2.60 -16.70 25.57
CA LEU A 220 3.13 -18.00 25.17
C LEU A 220 4.48 -17.86 24.46
N MET A 221 4.65 -16.85 23.63
CA MET A 221 5.93 -16.51 23.01
C MET A 221 7.01 -16.22 24.06
N ALA A 222 6.71 -15.35 25.02
CA ALA A 222 7.67 -15.02 26.09
C ALA A 222 8.05 -16.25 26.92
N GLN A 223 7.11 -17.16 27.20
CA GLN A 223 7.39 -18.43 27.90
C GLN A 223 8.26 -19.36 27.04
N ALA A 224 8.01 -19.45 25.75
CA ALA A 224 8.79 -20.28 24.84
C ALA A 224 10.23 -19.78 24.67
N GLU A 225 10.43 -18.46 24.63
CA GLU A 225 11.75 -17.83 24.62
C GLU A 225 12.50 -18.05 25.93
N ALA A 226 11.86 -17.83 27.08
CA ALA A 226 12.45 -18.06 28.39
C ALA A 226 12.89 -19.53 28.60
N ALA A 227 12.18 -20.46 27.98
CA ALA A 227 12.52 -21.88 27.96
C ALA A 227 13.59 -22.27 26.93
N GLY A 228 14.09 -21.30 26.13
CA GLY A 228 15.12 -21.53 25.10
C GLY A 228 14.63 -22.34 23.89
N ARG A 229 13.31 -22.55 23.70
CA ARG A 229 12.78 -23.35 22.59
C ARG A 229 12.69 -22.59 21.28
N TYR A 230 12.41 -21.28 21.35
CA TYR A 230 12.27 -20.40 20.19
C TYR A 230 12.92 -19.04 20.44
N LYS A 231 13.24 -18.34 19.37
CA LYS A 231 13.66 -16.94 19.39
C LYS A 231 12.81 -16.17 18.37
N PHE A 232 12.05 -15.21 18.84
CA PHE A 232 11.19 -14.44 17.97
C PHE A 232 11.83 -13.12 17.54
N PRO A 233 11.71 -12.72 16.27
CA PRO A 233 12.30 -11.47 15.78
C PRO A 233 11.61 -10.22 16.32
N ARG A 234 10.36 -10.37 16.80
CA ARG A 234 9.60 -9.28 17.42
C ARG A 234 8.64 -9.80 18.49
N LYS A 235 8.26 -8.92 19.42
CA LYS A 235 7.33 -9.21 20.52
C LYS A 235 5.87 -9.15 20.12
N GLY A 236 5.50 -8.11 19.33
CA GLY A 236 4.12 -7.88 18.90
C GLY A 236 3.69 -8.88 17.83
N ALA A 237 2.84 -9.84 18.19
CA ALA A 237 2.26 -10.80 17.26
C ALA A 237 0.88 -10.34 16.76
N ILE A 238 0.68 -10.35 15.46
CA ILE A 238 -0.63 -10.14 14.85
C ILE A 238 -1.09 -11.44 14.21
N VAL A 239 -1.83 -12.25 14.98
CA VAL A 239 -2.39 -13.52 14.54
C VAL A 239 -3.91 -13.42 14.66
N ARG A 240 -4.63 -13.56 13.57
CA ARG A 240 -6.08 -13.28 13.51
C ARG A 240 -6.80 -14.25 12.59
N PRO A 241 -8.03 -14.68 12.94
CA PRO A 241 -8.84 -15.49 12.05
C PRO A 241 -9.20 -14.72 10.79
N GLN A 242 -9.34 -15.45 9.70
CA GLN A 242 -9.97 -14.98 8.48
C GLN A 242 -11.49 -15.17 8.57
N LYS A 243 -12.23 -15.02 7.47
CA LYS A 243 -13.69 -15.23 7.45
C LYS A 243 -14.07 -16.65 7.89
N SER A 244 -13.29 -17.64 7.46
CA SER A 244 -13.38 -19.00 8.00
C SER A 244 -12.54 -19.08 9.28
N GLY A 245 -13.15 -19.48 10.40
CA GLY A 245 -12.45 -19.60 11.68
C GLY A 245 -11.35 -20.66 11.72
N ILE A 246 -11.31 -21.55 10.73
CA ILE A 246 -10.24 -22.58 10.60
C ILE A 246 -8.98 -22.02 9.91
N GLU A 247 -9.06 -20.85 9.28
CA GLU A 247 -7.96 -20.19 8.61
C GLU A 247 -7.55 -18.93 9.37
N TRP A 248 -6.27 -18.78 9.59
CA TRP A 248 -5.71 -17.65 10.33
C TRP A 248 -4.54 -17.00 9.58
N ARG A 249 -4.52 -15.68 9.56
CA ARG A 249 -3.38 -14.89 9.10
C ARG A 249 -2.37 -14.70 10.22
N VAL A 250 -1.10 -14.80 9.87
CA VAL A 250 0.03 -14.66 10.78
C VAL A 250 1.00 -13.60 10.28
N ASN A 251 1.22 -12.57 11.10
CA ASN A 251 2.24 -11.54 10.92
C ASN A 251 3.08 -11.47 12.19
N LEU A 252 4.19 -12.23 12.20
CA LEU A 252 5.05 -12.40 13.36
C LEU A 252 6.54 -12.41 12.99
N THR A 253 6.87 -12.21 11.72
CA THR A 253 8.24 -12.09 11.24
C THR A 253 8.71 -10.63 11.27
N GLN A 254 10.02 -10.42 11.30
CA GLN A 254 10.65 -9.12 11.13
C GLN A 254 12.03 -9.32 10.47
N LEU A 255 12.27 -8.55 9.41
CA LEU A 255 13.43 -8.80 8.55
C LEU A 255 14.45 -7.70 8.74
N ALA A 256 15.61 -8.12 9.26
CA ALA A 256 16.76 -7.28 9.52
C ALA A 256 17.98 -7.83 8.78
N ASN A 257 18.85 -6.93 8.33
CA ASN A 257 20.14 -7.30 7.79
C ASN A 257 21.11 -7.75 8.91
N PRO A 258 22.30 -8.27 8.59
CA PRO A 258 23.26 -8.74 9.61
C PRO A 258 23.68 -7.68 10.63
N GLN A 259 23.58 -6.39 10.31
CA GLN A 259 23.86 -5.29 11.23
C GLN A 259 22.69 -4.99 12.16
N GLY A 260 21.55 -5.64 11.94
CA GLY A 260 20.33 -5.47 12.73
C GLY A 260 19.48 -4.27 12.31
N ASN A 261 19.74 -3.69 11.14
CA ASN A 261 18.91 -2.65 10.54
C ASN A 261 17.78 -3.26 9.67
N ALA A 262 16.73 -2.49 9.42
CA ALA A 262 15.69 -2.91 8.50
C ALA A 262 16.26 -3.13 7.09
N MET A 263 15.85 -4.22 6.42
CA MET A 263 16.27 -4.49 5.05
C MET A 263 15.65 -3.48 4.08
N ASP A 264 16.47 -2.96 3.15
CA ASP A 264 16.04 -1.99 2.14
C ASP A 264 15.34 -2.70 0.97
N GLY A 265 14.04 -2.45 0.83
CA GLY A 265 13.25 -3.01 -0.28
C GLY A 265 13.60 -2.46 -1.67
N THR A 266 14.51 -1.48 -1.77
CA THR A 266 15.03 -0.96 -3.04
C THR A 266 16.43 -1.48 -3.39
N ASP A 267 17.04 -2.26 -2.49
CA ASP A 267 18.26 -3.01 -2.77
C ASP A 267 17.91 -4.45 -3.15
N ALA A 268 18.34 -4.87 -4.34
CA ALA A 268 17.98 -6.17 -4.87
C ALA A 268 18.58 -7.35 -4.08
N VAL A 269 19.75 -7.15 -3.47
CA VAL A 269 20.43 -8.17 -2.67
C VAL A 269 19.72 -8.30 -1.32
N GLU A 270 19.52 -7.19 -0.61
CA GLU A 270 18.81 -7.18 0.68
C GLU A 270 17.38 -7.69 0.53
N LEU A 271 16.67 -7.33 -0.55
CA LEU A 271 15.33 -7.84 -0.82
C LEU A 271 15.32 -9.35 -1.05
N SER A 272 16.29 -9.88 -1.77
CA SER A 272 16.43 -11.34 -1.98
C SER A 272 16.73 -12.08 -0.68
N GLU A 273 17.62 -11.54 0.14
CA GLU A 273 17.94 -12.08 1.47
C GLU A 273 16.72 -12.02 2.39
N ALA A 274 15.93 -10.93 2.34
CA ALA A 274 14.69 -10.77 3.08
C ALA A 274 13.66 -11.86 2.74
N GLU A 275 13.51 -12.20 1.46
CA GLU A 275 12.61 -13.27 1.02
C GLU A 275 13.01 -14.63 1.62
N VAL A 276 14.30 -14.96 1.62
CA VAL A 276 14.79 -16.22 2.17
C VAL A 276 14.67 -16.23 3.70
N LEU A 277 15.09 -15.15 4.36
CA LEU A 277 15.02 -15.02 5.82
C LEU A 277 13.57 -15.08 6.30
N GLY A 278 12.65 -14.41 5.61
CA GLY A 278 11.22 -14.44 5.94
C GLY A 278 10.65 -15.86 5.96
N ARG A 279 10.96 -16.67 4.95
CA ARG A 279 10.53 -18.08 4.89
C ARG A 279 11.13 -18.93 5.99
N ARG A 280 12.39 -18.69 6.38
CA ARG A 280 13.02 -19.37 7.54
C ARG A 280 12.32 -19.01 8.85
N GLN A 281 12.05 -17.73 9.10
CA GLN A 281 11.32 -17.30 10.29
C GLN A 281 9.89 -17.87 10.32
N ILE A 282 9.22 -18.01 9.16
CA ILE A 282 7.90 -18.64 9.08
C ILE A 282 7.94 -20.09 9.55
N ALA A 283 8.99 -20.86 9.20
CA ALA A 283 9.12 -22.25 9.64
C ALA A 283 9.17 -22.35 11.17
N ASP A 284 9.96 -21.48 11.82
CA ASP A 284 10.05 -21.43 13.29
C ASP A 284 8.72 -21.01 13.93
N VAL A 285 8.07 -19.96 13.39
CA VAL A 285 6.77 -19.48 13.88
C VAL A 285 5.69 -20.54 13.71
N ALA A 286 5.64 -21.25 12.58
CA ALA A 286 4.67 -22.32 12.35
C ALA A 286 4.88 -23.50 13.34
N GLY A 287 6.12 -23.80 13.68
CA GLY A 287 6.47 -24.77 14.74
C GLY A 287 5.90 -24.34 16.09
N PHE A 288 6.14 -23.09 16.48
CA PHE A 288 5.61 -22.52 17.73
C PHE A 288 4.08 -22.53 17.76
N LEU A 289 3.43 -22.17 16.66
CA LEU A 289 1.95 -22.13 16.63
C LEU A 289 1.32 -23.46 16.99
N LYS A 290 1.94 -24.59 16.69
CA LYS A 290 1.43 -25.93 17.10
C LYS A 290 1.41 -26.15 18.62
N GLU A 291 2.12 -25.31 19.39
CA GLU A 291 2.05 -25.31 20.85
C GLU A 291 0.92 -24.40 21.39
N VAL A 292 0.23 -23.64 20.52
CA VAL A 292 -0.88 -22.78 20.90
C VAL A 292 -2.18 -23.59 20.88
N PRO A 293 -3.00 -23.55 21.96
CA PRO A 293 -4.28 -24.27 22.00
C PRO A 293 -5.16 -23.99 20.78
N GLY A 294 -5.62 -25.05 20.12
CA GLY A 294 -6.42 -25.00 18.90
C GLY A 294 -5.60 -24.96 17.61
N PHE A 295 -4.26 -24.78 17.66
CA PHE A 295 -3.40 -24.76 16.48
C PHE A 295 -2.61 -26.05 16.29
N GLU A 296 -2.79 -27.07 17.09
CA GLU A 296 -1.99 -28.29 17.08
C GLU A 296 -1.94 -28.99 15.72
N ASN A 297 -3.06 -28.93 14.99
CA ASN A 297 -3.20 -29.52 13.67
C ASN A 297 -3.02 -28.48 12.54
N SER A 298 -2.61 -27.25 12.86
CA SER A 298 -2.45 -26.22 11.86
C SER A 298 -1.31 -26.53 10.88
N TYR A 299 -1.49 -26.12 9.65
CA TYR A 299 -0.49 -26.23 8.59
C TYR A 299 -0.48 -24.95 7.74
N ILE A 300 0.68 -24.64 7.16
CA ILE A 300 0.81 -23.47 6.26
C ILE A 300 0.02 -23.75 4.99
N VAL A 301 -0.93 -22.87 4.66
CA VAL A 301 -1.73 -22.95 3.42
C VAL A 301 -1.19 -22.00 2.36
N ASP A 302 -0.58 -20.90 2.78
CA ASP A 302 -0.05 -19.89 1.87
C ASP A 302 1.05 -19.07 2.53
N ILE A 303 2.09 -18.77 1.78
CA ILE A 303 3.10 -17.77 2.12
C ILE A 303 2.96 -16.64 1.13
N ALA A 304 2.93 -15.41 1.62
CA ALA A 304 2.80 -14.25 0.74
C ALA A 304 3.84 -14.28 -0.40
N PRO A 305 3.43 -14.00 -1.64
CA PRO A 305 4.31 -14.00 -2.83
C PRO A 305 5.57 -13.16 -2.69
N GLN A 306 5.53 -12.11 -1.86
CA GLN A 306 6.69 -11.28 -1.56
C GLN A 306 6.69 -10.77 -0.12
N VAL A 307 7.85 -10.29 0.29
CA VAL A 307 8.05 -9.53 1.53
C VAL A 307 7.15 -8.30 1.57
N GLY A 308 6.49 -8.09 2.70
CA GLY A 308 5.71 -6.90 2.99
C GLY A 308 6.62 -5.73 3.37
N ILE A 309 6.93 -4.90 2.40
CA ILE A 309 7.76 -3.71 2.58
C ILE A 309 6.94 -2.62 3.27
N ARG A 310 7.50 -2.03 4.33
CA ARG A 310 6.86 -0.97 5.11
C ARG A 310 7.29 0.42 4.67
N GLU A 311 8.56 0.55 4.31
CA GLU A 311 9.17 1.82 3.92
C GLU A 311 10.25 1.61 2.87
N THR A 312 10.34 2.54 1.92
CA THR A 312 11.44 2.69 0.97
C THR A 312 11.64 4.18 0.72
N ARG A 313 11.60 4.62 -0.55
CA ARG A 313 11.66 6.03 -0.89
C ARG A 313 10.36 6.74 -0.50
N ARG A 314 10.44 7.80 0.26
CA ARG A 314 9.39 8.79 0.45
C ARG A 314 9.66 9.95 -0.49
N VAL A 315 8.89 10.04 -1.56
CA VAL A 315 9.03 11.13 -2.52
C VAL A 315 8.66 12.44 -1.83
N VAL A 316 9.51 13.44 -1.98
CA VAL A 316 9.26 14.78 -1.43
C VAL A 316 8.14 15.44 -2.24
N GLY A 317 7.02 15.73 -1.60
CA GLY A 317 5.92 16.52 -2.17
C GLY A 317 6.11 18.01 -1.92
N ASN A 318 5.25 18.85 -2.49
CA ASN A 318 5.18 20.27 -2.12
C ASN A 318 4.73 20.46 -0.65
N TYR A 319 4.32 19.39 0.01
CA TYR A 319 4.11 19.29 1.44
C TYR A 319 4.46 17.88 1.91
N MET A 320 5.09 17.76 3.06
CA MET A 320 5.36 16.50 3.74
C MET A 320 4.50 16.41 4.99
N LEU A 321 3.57 15.44 5.01
CA LEU A 321 2.70 15.21 6.16
C LEU A 321 3.53 14.84 7.39
N THR A 322 3.30 15.51 8.50
CA THR A 322 4.07 15.33 9.74
C THR A 322 3.31 14.50 10.79
N GLU A 323 4.05 14.01 11.79
CA GLU A 323 3.45 13.39 12.98
C GLU A 323 2.47 14.33 13.67
N ALA A 324 2.81 15.62 13.77
CA ALA A 324 1.97 16.63 14.39
C ALA A 324 0.63 16.81 13.64
N ASP A 325 0.65 16.74 12.31
CA ASP A 325 -0.58 16.80 11.52
C ASP A 325 -1.51 15.62 11.81
N VAL A 326 -0.95 14.41 11.87
CA VAL A 326 -1.73 13.18 12.13
C VAL A 326 -2.29 13.19 13.53
N LEU A 327 -1.45 13.42 14.56
CA LEU A 327 -1.86 13.39 15.95
C LEU A 327 -2.75 14.59 16.32
N GLY A 328 -2.52 15.75 15.70
CA GLY A 328 -3.32 16.96 15.87
C GLY A 328 -4.63 16.95 15.08
N CYS A 329 -4.91 15.91 14.30
CA CYS A 329 -6.09 15.88 13.39
C CYS A 329 -6.15 17.12 12.49
N ALA A 330 -5.05 17.44 11.79
CA ALA A 330 -4.91 18.68 11.03
C ALA A 330 -5.93 18.82 9.89
N ASP A 331 -6.32 20.06 9.63
CA ASP A 331 -7.14 20.49 8.49
C ASP A 331 -6.30 21.14 7.42
N PHE A 332 -6.72 21.00 6.16
CA PHE A 332 -6.07 21.62 5.01
C PHE A 332 -7.11 22.16 4.03
N GLU A 333 -6.93 23.38 3.56
CA GLU A 333 -7.82 24.01 2.56
C GLU A 333 -7.83 23.21 1.25
N ASP A 334 -6.68 22.63 0.88
CA ASP A 334 -6.48 21.79 -0.30
C ASP A 334 -6.70 20.29 -0.02
N THR A 335 -7.55 19.94 0.96
CA THR A 335 -7.83 18.54 1.31
C THR A 335 -8.35 17.74 0.11
N ILE A 336 -7.80 16.51 -0.03
CA ILE A 336 -8.23 15.50 -1.01
C ILE A 336 -8.95 14.32 -0.36
N GLY A 337 -9.14 14.35 0.95
CA GLY A 337 -9.77 13.34 1.76
C GLY A 337 -9.05 13.15 3.09
N VAL A 338 -9.26 12.02 3.75
CA VAL A 338 -8.82 11.82 5.14
C VAL A 338 -8.02 10.55 5.33
N ASN A 339 -7.22 10.53 6.40
CA ASN A 339 -6.55 9.35 6.92
C ASN A 339 -7.14 9.00 8.30
N GLY A 340 -7.82 7.86 8.40
CA GLY A 340 -8.42 7.34 9.63
C GLY A 340 -7.53 6.39 10.42
N TRP A 341 -6.22 6.28 10.11
CA TRP A 341 -5.31 5.37 10.78
C TRP A 341 -4.31 6.10 11.66
N PRO A 342 -3.99 5.58 12.86
CA PRO A 342 -2.95 6.16 13.71
C PRO A 342 -1.57 6.03 13.06
N LEU A 343 -0.56 6.62 13.67
CA LEU A 343 0.82 6.31 13.31
C LEU A 343 1.14 4.88 13.77
N GLU A 344 1.50 4.03 12.83
CA GLU A 344 1.92 2.65 13.05
C GLU A 344 3.39 2.52 12.61
N LEU A 345 4.26 2.23 13.56
CA LEU A 345 5.70 2.16 13.37
C LEU A 345 6.17 0.73 13.58
N HIS A 346 6.68 0.09 12.54
CA HIS A 346 7.34 -1.21 12.64
C HIS A 346 8.79 -1.03 13.03
N THR A 347 9.02 -0.80 14.34
CA THR A 347 10.34 -0.55 14.92
C THR A 347 11.07 -1.85 15.20
N LYS A 348 12.36 -1.77 15.61
CA LYS A 348 13.17 -2.94 15.94
C LYS A 348 12.55 -3.73 17.08
N GLY A 349 12.16 -4.96 16.80
CA GLY A 349 11.63 -5.90 17.78
C GLY A 349 10.16 -5.67 18.18
N ASP A 350 9.47 -4.66 17.64
CA ASP A 350 8.08 -4.39 18.00
C ASP A 350 7.27 -3.62 16.94
N VAL A 351 6.02 -3.34 17.25
CA VAL A 351 5.13 -2.44 16.50
C VAL A 351 4.55 -1.42 17.46
N GLU A 352 4.85 -0.16 17.23
CA GLU A 352 4.41 0.96 18.04
C GLU A 352 3.23 1.67 17.39
N PHE A 353 2.28 2.10 18.21
CA PHE A 353 1.14 2.91 17.78
C PHE A 353 1.11 4.23 18.52
N ARG A 354 0.98 5.33 17.79
CA ARG A 354 0.71 6.66 18.33
C ARG A 354 -0.67 7.11 17.87
N TRP A 355 -1.51 7.41 18.86
CA TRP A 355 -2.94 7.64 18.64
C TRP A 355 -3.29 9.10 18.71
N THR A 356 -4.29 9.50 17.93
CA THR A 356 -4.98 10.79 18.12
C THR A 356 -5.56 10.89 19.52
N PRO A 357 -5.73 12.12 20.10
CA PRO A 357 -6.31 12.28 21.41
C PRO A 357 -7.70 11.63 21.52
N PRO A 358 -8.05 11.05 22.69
CA PRO A 358 -9.40 10.54 22.92
C PRO A 358 -10.44 11.66 22.76
N GLY A 359 -11.57 11.33 22.11
CA GLY A 359 -12.65 12.29 21.86
C GLY A 359 -12.39 13.27 20.72
N SER A 360 -11.22 13.17 20.04
CA SER A 360 -10.98 13.91 18.81
C SER A 360 -11.81 13.34 17.66
N ARG A 361 -11.74 13.97 16.49
CA ARG A 361 -12.40 13.43 15.28
C ARG A 361 -11.70 12.17 14.71
N GLY A 362 -10.55 11.76 15.27
CA GLY A 362 -9.89 10.49 14.99
C GLY A 362 -9.28 10.35 13.60
N PHE A 363 -9.27 11.40 12.78
CA PHE A 363 -8.66 11.44 11.46
C PHE A 363 -8.03 12.82 11.20
N ASN A 364 -7.04 12.87 10.33
CA ASN A 364 -6.51 14.09 9.74
C ASN A 364 -6.90 14.18 8.27
N GLN A 365 -6.99 15.39 7.74
CA GLN A 365 -7.10 15.61 6.30
C GLN A 365 -5.75 15.38 5.62
N LEU A 366 -5.80 15.15 4.29
CA LEU A 366 -4.63 14.96 3.43
C LEU A 366 -4.60 16.10 2.41
N PRO A 367 -3.55 16.94 2.36
CA PRO A 367 -3.49 18.04 1.41
C PRO A 367 -3.10 17.57 0.00
N TYR A 368 -3.68 18.17 -1.04
CA TYR A 368 -3.36 17.88 -2.44
C TYR A 368 -1.86 17.99 -2.73
N ARG A 369 -1.23 19.03 -2.22
CA ARG A 369 0.19 19.33 -2.46
C ARG A 369 1.15 18.24 -1.97
N MET A 370 0.72 17.29 -1.13
CA MET A 370 1.56 16.17 -0.70
C MET A 370 1.78 15.12 -1.79
N ILE A 371 0.84 14.99 -2.75
CA ILE A 371 0.95 14.02 -3.85
C ILE A 371 1.58 14.60 -5.13
N VAL A 372 2.02 15.85 -5.09
CA VAL A 372 2.62 16.56 -6.22
C VAL A 372 4.11 16.81 -5.93
N PRO A 373 5.03 16.09 -6.59
CA PRO A 373 6.46 16.33 -6.42
C PRO A 373 6.87 17.68 -7.00
N PRO A 374 7.71 18.47 -6.29
CA PRO A 374 8.26 19.71 -6.84
C PRO A 374 9.02 19.46 -8.14
N GLY A 375 8.87 20.37 -9.09
CA GLY A 375 9.64 20.30 -10.34
C GLY A 375 9.10 19.33 -11.38
N SER A 376 7.94 18.70 -11.17
CA SER A 376 7.26 17.91 -12.20
C SER A 376 5.98 18.58 -12.66
N ASP A 377 5.74 18.57 -13.98
CA ASP A 377 4.56 19.18 -14.58
C ASP A 377 3.40 18.20 -14.80
N ASN A 378 3.71 16.91 -14.99
CA ASN A 378 2.71 15.89 -15.36
C ASN A 378 2.84 14.58 -14.58
N LEU A 379 3.38 14.62 -13.35
CA LEU A 379 3.55 13.46 -12.49
C LEU A 379 2.90 13.70 -11.12
N TRP A 380 2.15 12.72 -10.66
CA TRP A 380 1.62 12.58 -9.29
C TRP A 380 2.18 11.34 -8.64
N VAL A 381 2.24 11.33 -7.31
CA VAL A 381 2.70 10.18 -6.53
C VAL A 381 1.65 9.80 -5.51
N ALA A 382 1.24 8.52 -5.50
CA ALA A 382 0.26 8.02 -4.55
C ALA A 382 0.62 6.58 -4.15
N GLY A 383 0.57 6.30 -2.87
CA GLY A 383 0.87 4.95 -2.37
C GLY A 383 1.47 5.00 -0.98
N ARG A 384 1.62 3.82 -0.40
CA ARG A 384 2.02 3.53 0.96
C ARG A 384 1.12 4.17 2.05
N GLY A 385 0.87 3.38 3.09
CA GLY A 385 0.01 3.76 4.21
C GLY A 385 -1.47 3.47 3.98
N ALA A 386 -2.26 3.76 4.99
CA ALA A 386 -3.69 3.45 5.05
C ALA A 386 -4.54 4.29 4.09
N ALA A 387 -4.03 5.45 3.66
CA ALA A 387 -4.75 6.42 2.83
C ALA A 387 -4.56 6.21 1.31
N CYS A 388 -4.09 5.04 0.88
CA CYS A 388 -3.78 4.76 -0.53
C CYS A 388 -4.95 5.03 -1.48
N PHE A 389 -6.18 4.63 -1.12
CA PHE A 389 -7.36 4.88 -1.96
C PHE A 389 -7.61 6.37 -2.16
N VAL A 390 -7.50 7.15 -1.08
CA VAL A 390 -7.73 8.61 -1.11
C VAL A 390 -6.71 9.28 -2.03
N MET A 391 -5.42 9.01 -1.81
CA MET A 391 -4.36 9.60 -2.62
C MET A 391 -4.46 9.19 -4.09
N GLY A 392 -4.78 7.91 -4.34
CA GLY A 392 -4.92 7.39 -5.69
C GLY A 392 -6.08 8.03 -6.44
N GLN A 393 -7.28 8.04 -5.85
CA GLN A 393 -8.45 8.68 -6.47
C GLN A 393 -8.17 10.14 -6.78
N ALA A 394 -7.58 10.88 -5.84
CA ALA A 394 -7.22 12.28 -6.05
C ALA A 394 -6.17 12.47 -7.16
N ALA A 395 -5.16 11.60 -7.26
CA ALA A 395 -4.14 11.68 -8.29
C ALA A 395 -4.73 11.44 -9.69
N GLY A 396 -5.60 10.43 -9.85
CA GLY A 396 -6.30 10.16 -11.11
C GLY A 396 -7.21 11.30 -11.54
N SER A 397 -8.03 11.82 -10.62
CA SER A 397 -8.92 12.97 -10.85
C SER A 397 -8.12 14.24 -11.16
N ALA A 398 -7.02 14.50 -10.46
CA ALA A 398 -6.15 15.63 -10.72
C ALA A 398 -5.45 15.54 -12.09
N ALA A 399 -5.01 14.37 -12.48
CA ALA A 399 -4.43 14.13 -13.81
C ALA A 399 -5.44 14.45 -14.92
N HIS A 400 -6.70 14.05 -14.76
CA HIS A 400 -7.77 14.46 -15.69
C HIS A 400 -7.92 15.97 -15.77
N LEU A 401 -8.04 16.67 -14.63
CA LEU A 401 -8.23 18.12 -14.59
C LEU A 401 -7.03 18.88 -15.17
N SER A 402 -5.83 18.42 -14.91
CA SER A 402 -4.59 18.96 -15.52
C SER A 402 -4.65 18.89 -17.04
N LEU A 403 -5.02 17.73 -17.59
CA LEU A 403 -5.16 17.54 -19.05
C LEU A 403 -6.33 18.34 -19.64
N GLN A 404 -7.42 18.51 -18.91
CA GLN A 404 -8.57 19.29 -19.32
C GLN A 404 -8.25 20.79 -19.42
N SER A 405 -7.50 21.30 -18.44
CA SER A 405 -7.16 22.72 -18.33
C SER A 405 -5.82 23.09 -19.00
N GLY A 406 -5.04 22.08 -19.43
CA GLY A 406 -3.70 22.31 -20.01
C GLY A 406 -2.71 22.88 -19.00
N CYS A 407 -2.87 22.56 -17.70
CA CYS A 407 -2.03 23.10 -16.63
C CYS A 407 -1.09 22.03 -16.04
N SER A 408 -0.04 22.46 -15.33
CA SER A 408 0.84 21.53 -14.61
C SER A 408 0.15 20.92 -13.39
N ALA A 409 0.71 19.83 -12.86
CA ALA A 409 0.22 19.15 -11.66
C ALA A 409 0.04 20.10 -10.47
N ALA A 410 1.01 21.01 -10.26
CA ALA A 410 0.95 21.99 -9.17
C ALA A 410 -0.11 23.09 -9.37
N ALA A 411 -0.58 23.28 -10.60
CA ALA A 411 -1.54 24.35 -10.97
C ALA A 411 -2.98 23.84 -11.11
N VAL A 412 -3.25 22.59 -10.77
CA VAL A 412 -4.61 22.04 -10.75
C VAL A 412 -5.47 22.82 -9.75
N GLY A 413 -6.63 23.28 -10.19
CA GLY A 413 -7.56 24.03 -9.36
C GLY A 413 -8.14 23.16 -8.24
N VAL A 414 -7.78 23.47 -7.00
CA VAL A 414 -8.17 22.69 -5.80
C VAL A 414 -9.69 22.57 -5.67
N ALA A 415 -10.43 23.67 -5.86
CA ALA A 415 -11.90 23.64 -5.75
C ALA A 415 -12.55 22.73 -6.81
N ALA A 416 -12.01 22.73 -8.04
CA ALA A 416 -12.49 21.83 -9.09
C ALA A 416 -12.19 20.36 -8.76
N LEU A 417 -10.98 20.07 -8.22
CA LEU A 417 -10.59 18.74 -7.78
C LEU A 417 -11.51 18.25 -6.64
N GLN A 418 -11.74 19.07 -5.65
CA GLN A 418 -12.61 18.77 -4.52
C GLN A 418 -14.05 18.50 -4.96
N GLY A 419 -14.60 19.33 -5.85
CA GLY A 419 -15.93 19.11 -6.42
C GLY A 419 -16.05 17.81 -7.21
N LEU A 420 -15.00 17.44 -7.98
CA LEU A 420 -14.95 16.17 -8.70
C LEU A 420 -14.90 14.99 -7.72
N LEU A 421 -14.02 15.04 -6.72
CA LEU A 421 -13.89 14.00 -5.70
C LEU A 421 -15.21 13.78 -4.93
N GLU A 422 -15.88 14.85 -4.50
CA GLU A 422 -17.18 14.76 -3.81
C GLU A 422 -18.26 14.18 -4.72
N SER A 423 -18.28 14.56 -6.01
CA SER A 423 -19.24 13.99 -6.97
C SER A 423 -19.03 12.49 -7.23
N GLU A 424 -17.82 12.00 -7.02
CA GLU A 424 -17.44 10.58 -7.09
C GLU A 424 -17.51 9.87 -5.73
N GLY A 425 -18.13 10.48 -4.74
CA GLY A 425 -18.41 9.90 -3.43
C GLY A 425 -17.27 9.98 -2.43
N ALA A 426 -16.16 10.66 -2.70
CA ALA A 426 -15.09 10.82 -1.75
C ALA A 426 -15.49 11.71 -0.56
N TYR A 427 -15.05 11.33 0.65
CA TYR A 427 -15.28 12.13 1.86
C TYR A 427 -14.05 13.00 2.15
N LEU A 428 -14.24 14.31 2.18
CA LEU A 428 -13.15 15.28 2.37
C LEU A 428 -12.94 15.71 3.84
N GLY A 429 -13.76 15.23 4.76
CA GLY A 429 -13.63 15.58 6.20
C GLY A 429 -14.00 17.02 6.55
N ARG A 430 -14.84 17.69 5.73
CA ARG A 430 -15.16 19.11 5.91
C ARG A 430 -16.32 19.38 6.86
N HIS A 431 -17.14 18.39 7.17
CA HIS A 431 -18.35 18.53 7.99
C HIS A 431 -18.34 17.44 9.07
N CYS A 432 -17.67 17.70 10.18
CA CYS A 432 -17.74 16.92 11.40
C CYS A 432 -18.19 17.75 12.56
#